data_90bcb1ce8eb040a11940e60106b20651
#
_entry.id   90bcb1ce8eb040a11940e60106b20651
#
_cell.length_a   1.000
_cell.length_b   1.000
_cell.length_c   1.000
_cell.angle_alpha   90.00
_cell.angle_beta   90.00
_cell.angle_gamma   90.00
#
_symmetry.space_group_name_H-M   'P 1'
#
loop_
_entity.id
_entity.type
_entity.pdbx_description
1 polymer ?
#
loop_
_entity_poly.entity_id
_entity_poly.type
_entity_poly.pdbx_seq_one_letter_code
_entity_poly.pdbx_strand_id
1 'polypeptide(L)'
;MTGYDVFAIVVILFSVAAGWVRGGVREVITLLSATLAALVALITLPWTAGVTRAFVDPEWAGSILAAVLTFFVVYFGLRLVGSMMSKSAKDHPHLGVIDRIFGLFIGGVRALVLIGAVHLVIVAALPGERTPLWLANAALYPVSAMGARMNQIVLPSIGRGADAITPVVDSSVRRGFSNDEALPPTQSQPNSPREAAR
;
A
#
# COMPACT_ATOMS: atom_id res chain seq x y z
N MET A 1 -15.87 -28.67 0.99
CA MET A 1 -15.01 -27.57 1.41
C MET A 1 -13.68 -27.70 0.69
N THR A 2 -13.28 -26.69 -0.02
CA THR A 2 -11.99 -26.64 -0.72
C THR A 2 -10.92 -26.04 0.19
N GLY A 3 -9.62 -26.22 -0.17
CA GLY A 3 -8.54 -25.54 0.56
C GLY A 3 -8.69 -24.00 0.57
N TYR A 4 -9.36 -23.45 -0.45
CA TYR A 4 -9.70 -22.04 -0.52
C TYR A 4 -10.71 -21.60 0.55
N ASP A 5 -11.71 -22.45 0.85
CA ASP A 5 -12.67 -22.16 1.91
C ASP A 5 -11.99 -22.04 3.27
N VAL A 6 -11.05 -22.96 3.57
CA VAL A 6 -10.29 -22.93 4.81
C VAL A 6 -9.45 -21.65 4.90
N PHE A 7 -8.75 -21.31 3.83
CA PHE A 7 -7.99 -20.06 3.75
C PHE A 7 -8.89 -18.82 3.99
N ALA A 8 -10.02 -18.75 3.29
CA ALA A 8 -10.95 -17.62 3.39
C ALA A 8 -11.53 -17.49 4.80
N ILE A 9 -11.93 -18.61 5.41
CA ILE A 9 -12.44 -18.65 6.80
C ILE A 9 -11.36 -18.15 7.77
N VAL A 10 -10.13 -18.60 7.64
CA VAL A 10 -9.01 -18.16 8.50
C VAL A 10 -8.78 -16.66 8.37
N VAL A 11 -8.76 -16.14 7.14
CA VAL A 11 -8.59 -14.70 6.88
C VAL A 11 -9.74 -13.90 7.49
N ILE A 12 -10.99 -14.34 7.32
CA ILE A 12 -12.17 -13.66 7.88
C ILE A 12 -12.09 -13.66 9.41
N LEU A 13 -11.94 -14.83 10.02
CA LEU A 13 -11.93 -14.96 11.48
C LEU A 13 -10.80 -14.14 12.10
N PHE A 14 -9.59 -14.24 11.54
CA PHE A 14 -8.45 -13.50 12.04
C PHE A 14 -8.63 -11.98 11.89
N SER A 15 -9.14 -11.52 10.75
CA SER A 15 -9.37 -10.09 10.51
C SER A 15 -10.46 -9.52 11.40
N VAL A 16 -11.57 -10.25 11.56
CA VAL A 16 -12.72 -9.83 12.40
C VAL A 16 -12.31 -9.84 13.88
N ALA A 17 -11.65 -10.91 14.35
CA ALA A 17 -11.16 -11.02 15.73
C ALA A 17 -10.15 -9.92 16.04
N ALA A 18 -9.22 -9.64 15.14
CA ALA A 18 -8.26 -8.56 15.28
C ALA A 18 -8.94 -7.19 15.36
N GLY A 19 -9.97 -6.95 14.54
CA GLY A 19 -10.77 -5.73 14.57
C GLY A 19 -11.54 -5.57 15.90
N TRP A 20 -12.15 -6.63 16.40
CA TRP A 20 -12.84 -6.63 17.68
C TRP A 20 -11.91 -6.34 18.87
N VAL A 21 -10.74 -6.98 18.89
CA VAL A 21 -9.75 -6.80 19.98
C VAL A 21 -9.13 -5.40 19.96
N ARG A 22 -8.84 -4.88 18.76
CA ARG A 22 -8.17 -3.58 18.61
C ARG A 22 -9.12 -2.40 18.79
N GLY A 23 -10.38 -2.56 18.39
CA GLY A 23 -11.39 -1.49 18.31
C GLY A 23 -11.26 -0.66 17.02
N GLY A 24 -12.37 -0.02 16.64
CA GLY A 24 -12.51 0.72 15.38
C GLY A 24 -11.61 1.95 15.30
N VAL A 25 -11.51 2.72 16.36
CA VAL A 25 -10.66 3.92 16.41
C VAL A 25 -9.21 3.57 16.16
N ARG A 26 -8.69 2.49 16.76
CA ARG A 26 -7.32 2.05 16.55
C ARG A 26 -7.08 1.53 15.14
N GLU A 27 -8.05 0.84 14.56
CA GLU A 27 -7.95 0.34 13.19
C GLU A 27 -7.92 1.50 12.18
N VAL A 28 -8.79 2.51 12.35
CA VAL A 28 -8.78 3.73 11.53
C VAL A 28 -7.44 4.48 11.65
N ILE A 29 -6.94 4.68 12.88
CA ILE A 29 -5.65 5.33 13.11
C ILE A 29 -4.52 4.53 12.42
N THR A 30 -4.56 3.20 12.50
CA THR A 30 -3.54 2.35 11.88
C THR A 30 -3.56 2.48 10.35
N LEU A 31 -4.74 2.43 9.73
CA LEU A 31 -4.91 2.58 8.28
C LEU A 31 -4.48 3.98 7.83
N LEU A 32 -4.92 5.02 8.51
CA LEU A 32 -4.56 6.40 8.19
C LEU A 32 -3.05 6.63 8.35
N SER A 33 -2.45 6.12 9.43
CA SER A 33 -1.00 6.22 9.65
C SER A 33 -0.21 5.49 8.57
N ALA A 34 -0.66 4.31 8.13
CA ALA A 34 0.00 3.56 7.07
C ALA A 34 -0.08 4.29 5.72
N THR A 35 -1.25 4.84 5.38
CA THR A 35 -1.44 5.60 4.14
C THR A 35 -0.59 6.86 4.13
N LEU A 36 -0.61 7.64 5.21
CA LEU A 36 0.21 8.85 5.32
C LEU A 36 1.70 8.52 5.31
N ALA A 37 2.12 7.46 6.01
CA ALA A 37 3.52 7.03 6.01
C ALA A 37 4.00 6.62 4.61
N ALA A 38 3.16 5.91 3.85
CA ALA A 38 3.48 5.54 2.47
C ALA A 38 3.62 6.78 1.58
N LEU A 39 2.70 7.73 1.68
CA LEU A 39 2.78 8.98 0.93
C LEU A 39 4.04 9.77 1.27
N VAL A 40 4.34 9.93 2.55
CA VAL A 40 5.56 10.64 3.00
C VAL A 40 6.80 9.92 2.50
N ALA A 41 6.86 8.58 2.60
CA ALA A 41 8.01 7.81 2.12
C ALA A 41 8.24 8.01 0.61
N LEU A 42 7.18 8.00 -0.20
CA LEU A 42 7.28 8.21 -1.65
C LEU A 42 7.68 9.64 -2.00
N ILE A 43 7.10 10.65 -1.34
CA ILE A 43 7.40 12.06 -1.61
C ILE A 43 8.84 12.41 -1.20
N THR A 44 9.33 11.84 -0.08
CA THR A 44 10.68 12.12 0.42
C THR A 44 11.76 11.23 -0.19
N LEU A 45 11.38 10.25 -1.02
CA LEU A 45 12.29 9.30 -1.64
C LEU A 45 13.51 9.95 -2.35
N PRO A 46 13.37 11.07 -3.10
CA PRO A 46 14.51 11.71 -3.77
C PRO A 46 15.62 12.14 -2.80
N TRP A 47 15.26 12.54 -1.61
CA TRP A 47 16.22 12.99 -0.59
C TRP A 47 16.78 11.85 0.23
N THR A 48 15.92 10.89 0.62
CA THR A 48 16.31 9.77 1.46
C THR A 48 17.10 8.70 0.70
N ALA A 49 16.81 8.51 -0.59
CA ALA A 49 17.54 7.55 -1.42
C ALA A 49 19.01 7.89 -1.59
N GLY A 50 19.36 9.18 -1.71
CA GLY A 50 20.77 9.62 -1.81
C GLY A 50 21.61 9.17 -0.61
N VAL A 51 21.04 9.21 0.59
CA VAL A 51 21.73 8.77 1.80
C VAL A 51 21.94 7.26 1.82
N THR A 52 20.92 6.48 1.50
CA THR A 52 20.98 5.00 1.58
C THR A 52 21.81 4.37 0.47
N ARG A 53 21.83 4.99 -0.73
CA ARG A 53 22.68 4.55 -1.85
C ARG A 53 24.17 4.65 -1.54
N ALA A 54 24.58 5.57 -0.66
CA ALA A 54 25.96 5.66 -0.22
C ALA A 54 26.45 4.42 0.59
N PHE A 55 25.52 3.61 1.10
CA PHE A 55 25.82 2.47 1.97
C PHE A 55 25.39 1.12 1.38
N VAL A 56 24.61 1.10 0.31
CA VAL A 56 23.99 -0.13 -0.22
C VAL A 56 24.12 -0.19 -1.73
N ASP A 57 24.80 -1.25 -2.20
CA ASP A 57 24.84 -1.67 -3.61
C ASP A 57 23.92 -2.88 -3.83
N PRO A 58 23.19 -2.96 -4.94
CA PRO A 58 23.03 -1.98 -6.02
C PRO A 58 22.13 -0.80 -5.63
N GLU A 59 22.25 0.34 -6.34
CA GLU A 59 21.55 1.61 -6.04
C GLU A 59 20.03 1.49 -5.91
N TRP A 60 19.40 0.62 -6.71
CA TRP A 60 17.96 0.36 -6.60
C TRP A 60 17.58 -0.24 -5.22
N ALA A 61 18.45 -1.06 -4.64
CA ALA A 61 18.24 -1.63 -3.30
C ALA A 61 18.35 -0.55 -2.23
N GLY A 62 19.27 0.41 -2.40
CA GLY A 62 19.37 1.60 -1.55
C GLY A 62 18.10 2.43 -1.59
N SER A 63 17.49 2.63 -2.76
CA SER A 63 16.22 3.36 -2.90
C SER A 63 15.05 2.64 -2.23
N ILE A 64 14.95 1.32 -2.38
CA ILE A 64 13.94 0.52 -1.69
C ILE A 64 14.13 0.60 -0.17
N LEU A 65 15.37 0.46 0.30
CA LEU A 65 15.69 0.55 1.71
C LEU A 65 15.30 1.92 2.28
N ALA A 66 15.58 3.01 1.54
CA ALA A 66 15.15 4.36 1.92
C ALA A 66 13.64 4.44 2.11
N ALA A 67 12.88 3.96 1.12
CA ALA A 67 11.42 3.97 1.18
C ALA A 67 10.89 3.19 2.39
N VAL A 68 11.44 1.99 2.62
CA VAL A 68 11.03 1.11 3.72
C VAL A 68 11.37 1.74 5.08
N LEU A 69 12.59 2.25 5.26
CA LEU A 69 13.00 2.89 6.51
C LEU A 69 12.15 4.12 6.81
N THR A 70 11.97 4.99 5.82
CA THR A 70 11.15 6.21 5.98
C THR A 70 9.70 5.84 6.30
N PHE A 71 9.14 4.84 5.61
CA PHE A 71 7.80 4.34 5.90
C PHE A 71 7.68 3.90 7.36
N PHE A 72 8.59 3.06 7.86
CA PHE A 72 8.51 2.57 9.23
C PHE A 72 8.70 3.69 10.27
N VAL A 73 9.64 4.60 10.06
CA VAL A 73 9.85 5.72 10.98
C VAL A 73 8.60 6.59 11.09
N VAL A 74 8.03 6.98 9.96
CA VAL A 74 6.82 7.81 9.92
C VAL A 74 5.61 7.03 10.46
N TYR A 75 5.44 5.77 10.07
CA TYR A 75 4.34 4.93 10.53
C TYR A 75 4.34 4.76 12.05
N PHE A 76 5.47 4.41 12.64
CA PHE A 76 5.57 4.26 14.09
C PHE A 76 5.44 5.59 14.82
N GLY A 77 5.97 6.69 14.27
CA GLY A 77 5.79 8.03 14.81
C GLY A 77 4.30 8.43 14.85
N LEU A 78 3.59 8.30 13.73
CA LEU A 78 2.15 8.59 13.65
C LEU A 78 1.33 7.67 14.56
N ARG A 79 1.68 6.40 14.64
CA ARG A 79 1.01 5.44 15.50
C ARG A 79 1.19 5.74 16.98
N LEU A 80 2.37 6.20 17.39
CA LEU A 80 2.63 6.65 18.76
C LEU A 80 1.73 7.84 19.12
N VAL A 81 1.71 8.87 18.27
CA VAL A 81 0.83 10.04 18.44
C VAL A 81 -0.64 9.62 18.51
N GLY A 82 -1.10 8.81 17.55
CA GLY A 82 -2.47 8.31 17.51
C GLY A 82 -2.83 7.46 18.75
N SER A 83 -1.87 6.71 19.31
CA SER A 83 -2.11 5.91 20.52
C SER A 83 -2.28 6.76 21.77
N MET A 84 -1.62 7.91 21.84
CA MET A 84 -1.81 8.88 22.93
C MET A 84 -3.21 9.48 22.90
N MET A 85 -3.70 9.84 21.71
CA MET A 85 -5.06 10.35 21.53
C MET A 85 -6.14 9.32 21.86
N SER A 86 -5.91 8.05 21.54
CA SER A 86 -6.85 6.95 21.77
C SER A 86 -7.02 6.56 23.26
N LYS A 87 -6.09 6.94 24.13
CA LYS A 87 -6.19 6.68 25.57
C LYS A 87 -7.32 7.49 26.22
N SER A 88 -7.52 8.73 25.80
CA SER A 88 -8.59 9.60 26.30
C SER A 88 -10.02 9.12 25.99
N ALA A 89 -10.19 8.28 24.96
CA ALA A 89 -11.51 7.76 24.57
C ALA A 89 -11.98 6.55 25.39
N LYS A 90 -11.11 5.97 26.25
CA LYS A 90 -11.40 4.74 26.99
C LYS A 90 -12.12 4.94 28.31
N ASP A 91 -12.29 6.18 28.77
CA ASP A 91 -12.84 6.47 30.10
C ASP A 91 -14.38 6.32 30.16
N HIS A 92 -15.04 5.96 29.03
CA HIS A 92 -16.47 5.71 28.98
C HIS A 92 -16.78 4.27 28.58
N PRO A 93 -17.36 3.43 29.47
CA PRO A 93 -17.59 2.00 29.22
C PRO A 93 -18.52 1.72 28.03
N HIS A 94 -19.47 2.60 27.74
CA HIS A 94 -20.39 2.46 26.60
C HIS A 94 -19.72 2.72 25.25
N LEU A 95 -18.73 3.59 25.18
CA LEU A 95 -17.96 3.85 23.96
C LEU A 95 -17.06 2.66 23.58
N GLY A 96 -16.61 1.88 24.56
CA GLY A 96 -15.78 0.70 24.32
C GLY A 96 -16.48 -0.41 23.55
N VAL A 97 -17.78 -0.63 23.77
CA VAL A 97 -18.56 -1.65 23.04
C VAL A 97 -18.81 -1.21 21.60
N ILE A 98 -19.21 0.06 21.42
CA ILE A 98 -19.43 0.64 20.09
C ILE A 98 -18.13 0.59 19.28
N ASP A 99 -17.00 0.97 19.89
CA ASP A 99 -15.68 0.93 19.25
C ASP A 99 -15.31 -0.50 18.79
N ARG A 100 -15.61 -1.53 19.59
CA ARG A 100 -15.37 -2.92 19.21
C ARG A 100 -16.26 -3.37 18.03
N ILE A 101 -17.54 -2.97 18.02
CA ILE A 101 -18.46 -3.26 16.92
C ILE A 101 -17.95 -2.61 15.63
N PHE A 102 -17.52 -1.36 15.69
CA PHE A 102 -16.86 -0.69 14.55
C PHE A 102 -15.60 -1.40 14.13
N GLY A 103 -14.76 -1.85 15.07
CA GLY A 103 -13.56 -2.63 14.78
C GLY A 103 -13.86 -3.94 14.07
N LEU A 104 -14.90 -4.65 14.52
CA LEU A 104 -15.38 -5.87 13.86
C LEU A 104 -15.82 -5.59 12.42
N PHE A 105 -16.58 -4.52 12.19
CA PHE A 105 -17.02 -4.13 10.85
C PHE A 105 -15.84 -3.80 9.94
N ILE A 106 -14.90 -2.98 10.40
CA ILE A 106 -13.68 -2.63 9.64
C ILE A 106 -12.83 -3.89 9.36
N GLY A 107 -12.72 -4.79 10.35
CA GLY A 107 -12.05 -6.08 10.18
C GLY A 107 -12.71 -6.96 9.12
N GLY A 108 -14.05 -6.97 9.06
CA GLY A 108 -14.84 -7.65 8.03
C GLY A 108 -14.60 -7.08 6.64
N VAL A 109 -14.65 -5.75 6.50
CA VAL A 109 -14.37 -5.05 5.24
C VAL A 109 -12.94 -5.36 4.77
N ARG A 110 -11.96 -5.31 5.67
CA ARG A 110 -10.57 -5.68 5.37
C ARG A 110 -10.45 -7.13 4.89
N ALA A 111 -11.16 -8.07 5.54
CA ALA A 111 -11.18 -9.46 5.10
C ALA A 111 -11.72 -9.60 3.68
N LEU A 112 -12.82 -8.91 3.35
CA LEU A 112 -13.40 -8.89 2.01
C LEU A 112 -12.42 -8.34 0.97
N VAL A 113 -11.75 -7.25 1.28
CA VAL A 113 -10.73 -6.65 0.40
C VAL A 113 -9.58 -7.64 0.16
N LEU A 114 -9.06 -8.28 1.21
CA LEU A 114 -7.95 -9.24 1.10
C LEU A 114 -8.36 -10.47 0.29
N ILE A 115 -9.50 -11.08 0.59
CA ILE A 115 -9.99 -12.27 -0.13
C ILE A 115 -10.31 -11.91 -1.59
N GLY A 116 -10.90 -10.74 -1.83
CA GLY A 116 -11.17 -10.24 -3.17
C GLY A 116 -9.89 -9.96 -3.96
N ALA A 117 -8.85 -9.42 -3.33
CA ALA A 117 -7.55 -9.21 -3.95
C ALA A 117 -6.90 -10.55 -4.33
N VAL A 118 -6.90 -11.53 -3.42
CA VAL A 118 -6.40 -12.88 -3.70
C VAL A 118 -7.17 -13.54 -4.85
N HIS A 119 -8.51 -13.40 -4.88
CA HIS A 119 -9.34 -13.88 -5.96
C HIS A 119 -8.92 -13.27 -7.31
N LEU A 120 -8.74 -11.95 -7.38
CA LEU A 120 -8.29 -11.26 -8.59
C LEU A 120 -6.90 -11.70 -9.04
N VAL A 121 -5.97 -11.89 -8.09
CA VAL A 121 -4.62 -12.39 -8.40
C VAL A 121 -4.68 -13.80 -8.97
N ILE A 122 -5.49 -14.70 -8.40
CA ILE A 122 -5.65 -16.07 -8.90
C ILE A 122 -6.21 -16.05 -10.32
N VAL A 123 -7.26 -15.26 -10.57
CA VAL A 123 -7.86 -15.16 -11.90
C VAL A 123 -6.89 -14.54 -12.91
N ALA A 124 -6.12 -13.53 -12.51
CA ALA A 124 -5.12 -12.91 -13.37
C ALA A 124 -3.89 -13.80 -13.66
N ALA A 125 -3.49 -14.63 -12.68
CA ALA A 125 -2.32 -15.51 -12.82
C ALA A 125 -2.59 -16.75 -13.66
N LEU A 126 -3.87 -17.12 -13.86
CA LEU A 126 -4.29 -18.28 -14.63
C LEU A 126 -5.02 -17.82 -15.90
N PRO A 127 -4.30 -17.38 -16.94
CA PRO A 127 -4.90 -16.96 -18.19
C PRO A 127 -5.39 -18.19 -18.96
N GLY A 128 -6.64 -18.51 -18.76
CA GLY A 128 -7.34 -19.57 -19.41
C GLY A 128 -8.81 -19.47 -19.03
N GLU A 129 -9.66 -19.39 -19.99
CA GLU A 129 -11.08 -19.03 -20.00
C GLU A 129 -11.97 -19.54 -18.85
N ARG A 130 -11.47 -20.26 -17.85
CA ARG A 130 -12.28 -20.83 -16.78
C ARG A 130 -11.62 -20.67 -15.42
N THR A 131 -12.36 -20.10 -14.50
CA THR A 131 -12.04 -20.13 -13.07
C THR A 131 -11.67 -21.55 -12.65
N PRO A 132 -10.54 -21.79 -11.96
CA PRO A 132 -10.17 -23.14 -11.52
C PRO A 132 -11.30 -23.80 -10.75
N LEU A 133 -11.55 -25.10 -11.02
CA LEU A 133 -12.66 -25.85 -10.40
C LEU A 133 -12.61 -25.83 -8.87
N TRP A 134 -11.42 -25.85 -8.28
CA TRP A 134 -11.26 -25.78 -6.83
C TRP A 134 -11.68 -24.42 -6.25
N LEU A 135 -11.60 -23.34 -7.04
CA LEU A 135 -12.07 -22.02 -6.65
C LEU A 135 -13.56 -21.86 -6.95
N ALA A 136 -14.01 -22.31 -8.14
CA ALA A 136 -15.42 -22.23 -8.55
C ALA A 136 -16.34 -23.07 -7.65
N ASN A 137 -15.86 -24.22 -7.15
CA ASN A 137 -16.58 -25.11 -6.24
C ASN A 137 -16.40 -24.74 -4.76
N ALA A 138 -15.71 -23.65 -4.45
CA ALA A 138 -15.57 -23.19 -3.07
C ALA A 138 -16.90 -22.64 -2.56
N ALA A 139 -17.27 -23.02 -1.33
CA ALA A 139 -18.49 -22.52 -0.69
C ALA A 139 -18.45 -20.99 -0.49
N LEU A 140 -17.26 -20.43 -0.27
CA LEU A 140 -17.03 -18.99 -0.10
C LEU A 140 -16.72 -18.26 -1.42
N TYR A 141 -16.86 -18.92 -2.57
CA TYR A 141 -16.70 -18.27 -3.88
C TYR A 141 -17.55 -17.01 -4.03
N PRO A 142 -18.86 -16.98 -3.66
CA PRO A 142 -19.67 -15.77 -3.77
C PRO A 142 -19.10 -14.59 -2.95
N VAL A 143 -18.57 -14.88 -1.77
CA VAL A 143 -17.95 -13.88 -0.87
C VAL A 143 -16.68 -13.31 -1.50
N SER A 144 -15.82 -14.17 -2.05
CA SER A 144 -14.60 -13.73 -2.73
C SER A 144 -14.89 -12.95 -4.02
N ALA A 145 -15.88 -13.37 -4.80
CA ALA A 145 -16.32 -12.66 -6.00
C ALA A 145 -16.92 -11.30 -5.65
N MET A 146 -17.67 -11.19 -4.56
CA MET A 146 -18.15 -9.90 -4.05
C MET A 146 -16.97 -8.99 -3.64
N GLY A 147 -16.00 -9.50 -2.90
CA GLY A 147 -14.78 -8.77 -2.55
C GLY A 147 -13.98 -8.32 -3.79
N ALA A 148 -13.87 -9.20 -4.79
CA ALA A 148 -13.22 -8.87 -6.07
C ALA A 148 -13.94 -7.72 -6.79
N ARG A 149 -15.28 -7.76 -6.87
CA ARG A 149 -16.09 -6.66 -7.45
C ARG A 149 -15.93 -5.35 -6.68
N MET A 150 -15.94 -5.40 -5.36
CA MET A 150 -15.68 -4.21 -4.53
C MET A 150 -14.32 -3.62 -4.86
N ASN A 151 -13.27 -4.42 -4.95
CA ASN A 151 -11.94 -3.96 -5.31
C ASN A 151 -11.93 -3.32 -6.70
N GLN A 152 -12.59 -3.92 -7.69
CA GLN A 152 -12.68 -3.38 -9.05
C GLN A 152 -13.43 -2.05 -9.14
N ILE A 153 -14.40 -1.80 -8.25
CA ILE A 153 -15.14 -0.54 -8.19
C ILE A 153 -14.38 0.52 -7.40
N VAL A 154 -13.80 0.13 -6.28
CA VAL A 154 -13.15 1.06 -5.33
C VAL A 154 -11.76 1.47 -5.78
N LEU A 155 -10.94 0.54 -6.30
CA LEU A 155 -9.58 0.86 -6.75
C LEU A 155 -9.52 1.97 -7.82
N PRO A 156 -10.32 1.93 -8.91
CA PRO A 156 -10.33 3.01 -9.89
C PRO A 156 -10.82 4.35 -9.32
N SER A 157 -11.73 4.30 -8.33
CA SER A 157 -12.22 5.50 -7.67
C SER A 157 -11.17 6.14 -6.77
N ILE A 158 -10.41 5.31 -6.06
CA ILE A 158 -9.24 5.75 -5.27
C ILE A 158 -8.16 6.27 -6.22
N GLY A 159 -7.91 5.59 -7.35
CA GLY A 159 -6.97 6.02 -8.38
C GLY A 159 -7.28 7.42 -8.90
N ARG A 160 -8.51 7.70 -9.27
CA ARG A 160 -8.95 9.05 -9.70
C ARG A 160 -8.79 10.11 -8.61
N GLY A 161 -9.04 9.75 -7.35
CA GLY A 161 -8.76 10.65 -6.22
C GLY A 161 -7.28 10.90 -5.99
N ALA A 162 -6.44 9.92 -6.33
CA ALA A 162 -4.98 10.02 -6.23
C ALA A 162 -4.36 10.77 -7.44
N ASP A 163 -5.07 10.98 -8.54
CA ASP A 163 -4.56 11.64 -9.75
C ASP A 163 -3.97 13.02 -9.47
N ALA A 164 -4.53 13.73 -8.48
CA ALA A 164 -4.00 15.04 -8.06
C ALA A 164 -2.58 14.96 -7.44
N ILE A 165 -2.23 13.86 -6.80
CA ILE A 165 -0.92 13.65 -6.16
C ILE A 165 0.01 12.79 -7.00
N THR A 166 -0.52 12.07 -7.98
CA THR A 166 0.24 11.18 -8.88
C THR A 166 1.43 11.88 -9.54
N PRO A 167 1.33 13.11 -10.09
CA PRO A 167 2.47 13.79 -10.70
C PRO A 167 3.60 14.02 -9.70
N VAL A 168 3.29 14.37 -8.45
CA VAL A 168 4.28 14.61 -7.40
C VAL A 168 4.95 13.29 -7.00
N VAL A 169 4.16 12.25 -6.78
CA VAL A 169 4.66 10.91 -6.43
C VAL A 169 5.49 10.33 -7.56
N ASP A 170 5.01 10.37 -8.81
CA ASP A 170 5.72 9.85 -9.98
C ASP A 170 7.06 10.57 -10.18
N SER A 171 7.07 11.90 -10.12
CA SER A 171 8.30 12.68 -10.21
C SER A 171 9.29 12.39 -9.07
N SER A 172 8.78 12.11 -7.87
CA SER A 172 9.59 11.76 -6.70
C SER A 172 10.16 10.35 -6.82
N VAL A 173 9.36 9.40 -7.28
CA VAL A 173 9.81 8.02 -7.52
C VAL A 173 10.85 8.01 -8.64
N ARG A 174 10.60 8.65 -9.78
CA ARG A 174 11.58 8.73 -10.88
C ARG A 174 12.90 9.32 -10.38
N ARG A 175 12.89 10.47 -9.71
CA ARG A 175 14.11 11.05 -9.14
C ARG A 175 14.76 10.17 -8.07
N GLY A 176 13.96 9.47 -7.27
CA GLY A 176 14.44 8.53 -6.27
C GLY A 176 15.11 7.28 -6.84
N PHE A 177 14.85 6.91 -8.10
CA PHE A 177 15.45 5.75 -8.77
C PHE A 177 16.35 6.12 -9.96
N SER A 178 16.40 7.38 -10.39
CA SER A 178 17.32 7.84 -11.44
C SER A 178 18.70 8.09 -10.86
N ASN A 179 19.72 7.64 -11.59
CA ASN A 179 21.13 7.93 -11.31
C ASN A 179 21.55 9.31 -11.84
N ASP A 180 20.58 10.19 -12.13
CA ASP A 180 20.82 11.49 -12.80
C ASP A 180 21.55 12.52 -11.95
N GLU A 181 22.18 12.10 -10.87
CA GLU A 181 22.91 13.00 -10.01
C GLU A 181 24.37 13.17 -10.41
N ALA A 182 24.75 13.08 -11.64
CA ALA A 182 26.03 13.64 -12.15
C ALA A 182 26.31 13.32 -13.62
N LEU A 183 25.48 13.81 -14.52
CA LEU A 183 26.10 14.26 -15.77
C LEU A 183 26.20 15.78 -15.66
N PRO A 184 27.42 16.33 -15.55
CA PRO A 184 27.58 17.76 -15.76
C PRO A 184 26.97 18.07 -17.13
N PRO A 185 26.33 19.24 -17.32
CA PRO A 185 25.72 19.58 -18.60
C PRO A 185 26.77 19.32 -19.66
N THR A 186 26.45 18.41 -20.57
CA THR A 186 27.29 18.14 -21.74
C THR A 186 27.52 19.47 -22.38
N GLN A 187 28.70 20.04 -22.17
CA GLN A 187 29.13 21.19 -22.93
C GLN A 187 28.98 20.75 -24.38
N SER A 188 27.97 21.30 -25.04
CA SER A 188 27.83 21.20 -26.48
C SER A 188 29.19 21.64 -27.03
N GLN A 189 29.97 20.66 -27.46
CA GLN A 189 31.24 20.92 -28.13
C GLN A 189 30.91 21.86 -29.28
N PRO A 190 31.55 23.03 -29.36
CA PRO A 190 31.41 23.90 -30.51
C PRO A 190 31.81 23.09 -31.73
N ASN A 191 30.96 23.01 -32.72
CA ASN A 191 31.20 22.37 -34.02
C ASN A 191 32.61 22.65 -34.44
N SER A 192 33.34 21.58 -34.69
CA SER A 192 34.70 21.65 -35.19
C SER A 192 34.77 22.54 -36.48
N PRO A 193 35.83 23.36 -36.65
CA PRO A 193 35.94 24.34 -37.75
C PRO A 193 36.19 23.67 -39.11
N ARG A 194 35.70 22.49 -39.37
CA ARG A 194 36.00 21.75 -40.63
C ARG A 194 34.89 21.82 -41.69
N GLU A 195 33.77 22.51 -41.44
CA GLU A 195 32.70 22.61 -42.44
C GLU A 195 32.59 23.97 -43.13
N ALA A 196 33.50 24.91 -42.86
CA ALA A 196 33.53 26.22 -43.52
C ALA A 196 34.49 26.28 -44.70
N ALA A 197 34.98 25.13 -45.23
CA ALA A 197 35.90 25.10 -46.34
C ALA A 197 35.51 24.06 -47.39
N ARG A 198 34.29 24.13 -47.91
CA ARG A 198 33.91 23.58 -49.23
C ARG A 198 32.78 24.36 -49.83
#